data_f0f7d7fed843408c142b7211f0015580
#
_entry.id   f0f7d7fed843408c142b7211f0015580
#
_cell.length_a   1.000
_cell.length_b   1.000
_cell.length_c   1.000
_cell.angle_alpha   90.00
_cell.angle_beta   90.00
_cell.angle_gamma   90.00
#
_symmetry.space_group_name_H-M   'P 1'
#
loop_
_entity.id
_entity.type
_entity.pdbx_description
1 polymer ?
#
loop_
_entity_poly.entity_id
_entity_poly.type
_entity_poly.pdbx_seq_one_letter_code
_entity_poly.pdbx_strand_id
1 'polypeptide(L)'
;MEEKSSCDGIHEFKLLLSCPSGLSPSQVSVVFNEAYDRIPHPDPFLEESIFEEWDARERLSSIYNRPKFRYGGYTFDVGNDPKQQPHVSLQLGLTDYRTFVGTNLSPIWERYLVPSEDDCIQCQHTSSPLGNGAVVETSDKKILVLQRSNRVGEFPGYFAFPGGNPEPQDVGIVSHELNQCRNSKVSQEMFDSIVCEVVEETGAPANSLSSPIFIGISQRVLNVRPIAFFFIKCNLQSDEIQQLYSSAQNGFESTQLYAVSMTDLDDMASTMPGCHRGGFALYKLMLQGANGS
;
A
#
# COMPACT_ATOMS: atom_id res chain seq x y z
N MET A 1 33.43 4.99 13.79
CA MET A 1 32.11 4.40 13.44
C MET A 1 31.20 5.62 13.26
N GLU A 2 30.97 6.02 12.01
CA GLU A 2 30.06 7.12 11.69
C GLU A 2 28.65 6.62 11.96
N GLU A 3 27.93 7.34 12.82
CA GLU A 3 26.49 7.20 12.97
C GLU A 3 25.84 7.48 11.59
N LYS A 4 25.41 6.43 10.89
CA LYS A 4 24.54 6.60 9.73
C LYS A 4 23.29 7.33 10.21
N SER A 5 23.10 8.54 9.73
CA SER A 5 21.93 9.36 9.97
C SER A 5 20.68 8.54 9.63
N SER A 6 19.73 8.44 10.57
CA SER A 6 18.48 7.67 10.44
C SER A 6 17.51 8.18 9.37
N CYS A 7 17.94 9.14 8.55
CA CYS A 7 17.14 9.75 7.48
C CYS A 7 17.38 9.16 6.08
N ASP A 8 18.44 8.38 5.89
CA ASP A 8 18.90 8.01 4.52
C ASP A 8 18.00 7.01 3.77
N GLY A 9 17.10 6.30 4.44
CA GLY A 9 16.22 5.31 3.79
C GLY A 9 14.75 5.73 3.58
N ILE A 10 14.35 6.91 4.04
CA ILE A 10 12.93 7.34 4.05
C ILE A 10 12.35 7.40 2.63
N HIS A 11 13.13 7.85 1.68
CA HIS A 11 12.73 8.07 0.29
C HIS A 11 13.10 6.91 -0.64
N GLU A 12 13.83 5.91 -0.13
CA GLU A 12 14.27 4.77 -0.93
C GLU A 12 13.15 3.75 -1.07
N PHE A 13 13.08 3.14 -2.25
CA PHE A 13 12.09 2.11 -2.56
C PHE A 13 12.67 1.03 -3.46
N LYS A 14 12.00 -0.12 -3.43
CA LYS A 14 12.17 -1.23 -4.36
C LYS A 14 10.85 -1.48 -5.07
N LEU A 15 10.88 -1.72 -6.38
CA LEU A 15 9.72 -2.22 -7.12
C LEU A 15 9.73 -3.75 -7.03
N LEU A 16 8.78 -4.31 -6.27
CA LEU A 16 8.64 -5.77 -6.15
C LEU A 16 7.99 -6.36 -7.40
N LEU A 17 7.03 -5.64 -7.97
CA LEU A 17 6.32 -6.01 -9.20
C LEU A 17 6.01 -4.77 -10.00
N SER A 18 6.20 -4.82 -11.31
CA SER A 18 5.80 -3.76 -12.25
C SER A 18 4.90 -4.34 -13.35
N CYS A 19 3.76 -3.69 -13.57
CA CYS A 19 2.78 -4.03 -14.61
C CYS A 19 2.56 -2.82 -15.54
N PRO A 20 3.49 -2.53 -16.47
CA PRO A 20 3.44 -1.31 -17.30
C PRO A 20 2.21 -1.20 -18.21
N SER A 21 1.62 -2.32 -18.62
CA SER A 21 0.37 -2.33 -19.38
C SER A 21 -0.88 -2.10 -18.51
N GLY A 22 -0.72 -2.13 -17.18
CA GLY A 22 -1.82 -2.17 -16.23
C GLY A 22 -2.59 -3.48 -16.29
N LEU A 23 -3.15 -3.91 -15.17
CA LEU A 23 -3.96 -5.13 -15.08
C LEU A 23 -5.34 -4.78 -14.54
N SER A 24 -6.38 -5.25 -15.23
CA SER A 24 -7.78 -5.14 -14.80
C SER A 24 -8.07 -6.06 -13.60
N PRO A 25 -9.19 -5.88 -12.88
CA PRO A 25 -9.56 -6.76 -11.78
C PRO A 25 -9.64 -8.26 -12.16
N SER A 26 -10.00 -8.59 -13.39
CA SER A 26 -10.04 -9.98 -13.88
C SER A 26 -8.65 -10.62 -14.08
N GLN A 27 -7.61 -9.81 -14.12
CA GLN A 27 -6.22 -10.24 -14.31
C GLN A 27 -5.42 -10.27 -13.01
N VAL A 28 -6.06 -9.96 -11.88
CA VAL A 28 -5.45 -10.02 -10.55
C VAL A 28 -6.30 -10.88 -9.64
N SER A 29 -5.68 -11.89 -9.05
CA SER A 29 -6.31 -12.76 -8.06
C SER A 29 -5.53 -12.77 -6.77
N VAL A 30 -6.13 -13.31 -5.71
CA VAL A 30 -5.48 -13.54 -4.43
C VAL A 30 -5.51 -15.02 -4.08
N VAL A 31 -4.39 -15.55 -3.63
CA VAL A 31 -4.29 -16.81 -2.90
C VAL A 31 -4.12 -16.46 -1.43
N PHE A 32 -5.20 -16.58 -0.67
CA PHE A 32 -5.20 -16.32 0.76
C PHE A 32 -5.01 -17.64 1.52
N ASN A 33 -3.86 -17.76 2.22
CA ASN A 33 -3.47 -19.00 2.90
C ASN A 33 -2.58 -18.72 4.11
N GLU A 34 -2.69 -19.56 5.16
CA GLU A 34 -1.86 -19.52 6.36
C GLU A 34 -0.35 -19.69 6.09
N ALA A 35 0.01 -20.35 4.98
CA ALA A 35 1.40 -20.48 4.55
C ALA A 35 2.08 -19.12 4.29
N TYR A 36 1.30 -18.06 4.13
CA TYR A 36 1.78 -16.70 3.92
C TYR A 36 1.73 -15.83 5.17
N ASP A 37 1.37 -16.40 6.32
CA ASP A 37 1.44 -15.72 7.60
C ASP A 37 2.88 -15.45 8.02
N ARG A 38 3.05 -14.58 8.98
CA ARG A 38 4.35 -14.31 9.59
C ARG A 38 4.89 -15.55 10.30
N ILE A 39 6.13 -15.89 10.05
CA ILE A 39 6.85 -16.88 10.84
C ILE A 39 7.40 -16.19 12.10
N PRO A 40 7.08 -16.66 13.32
CA PRO A 40 7.68 -16.10 14.52
C PRO A 40 9.22 -16.10 14.47
N HIS A 41 9.83 -15.07 15.01
CA HIS A 41 11.29 -15.00 15.06
C HIS A 41 11.86 -16.04 16.03
N PRO A 42 12.98 -16.73 15.71
CA PRO A 42 13.55 -17.75 16.59
C PRO A 42 14.12 -17.19 17.90
N ASP A 43 14.46 -15.90 17.97
CA ASP A 43 14.86 -15.21 19.17
C ASP A 43 13.62 -14.81 19.99
N PRO A 44 13.36 -15.42 21.17
CA PRO A 44 12.19 -15.11 21.98
C PRO A 44 12.16 -13.67 22.50
N PHE A 45 13.31 -13.03 22.69
CA PHE A 45 13.35 -11.62 23.09
C PHE A 45 12.76 -10.70 22.03
N LEU A 46 12.94 -11.00 20.74
CA LEU A 46 12.32 -10.25 19.68
C LEU A 46 10.81 -10.47 19.63
N GLU A 47 10.33 -11.68 19.89
CA GLU A 47 8.89 -11.95 19.96
C GLU A 47 8.24 -11.24 21.16
N GLU A 48 8.88 -11.22 22.32
CA GLU A 48 8.41 -10.49 23.50
C GLU A 48 8.39 -8.98 23.27
N SER A 49 9.39 -8.43 22.60
CA SER A 49 9.47 -6.98 22.32
C SER A 49 8.30 -6.46 21.47
N ILE A 50 7.61 -7.30 20.70
CA ILE A 50 6.41 -6.93 19.95
C ILE A 50 5.30 -6.43 20.90
N PHE A 51 5.13 -7.11 22.01
CA PHE A 51 4.13 -6.75 23.02
C PHE A 51 4.54 -5.50 23.79
N GLU A 52 5.83 -5.39 24.14
CA GLU A 52 6.36 -4.22 24.85
C GLU A 52 6.21 -2.92 24.03
N GLU A 53 6.52 -2.97 22.73
CA GLU A 53 6.36 -1.85 21.81
C GLU A 53 4.87 -1.46 21.63
N TRP A 54 4.00 -2.45 21.57
CA TRP A 54 2.56 -2.21 21.51
C TRP A 54 2.04 -1.53 22.77
N ASP A 55 2.35 -2.09 23.94
CA ASP A 55 1.93 -1.57 25.24
C ASP A 55 2.42 -0.13 25.48
N ALA A 56 3.65 0.17 25.02
CA ALA A 56 4.20 1.52 25.09
C ALA A 56 3.39 2.52 24.26
N ARG A 57 2.96 2.13 23.04
CA ARG A 57 2.15 2.99 22.17
C ARG A 57 0.70 3.11 22.61
N GLU A 58 0.09 2.01 23.06
CA GLU A 58 -1.29 2.00 23.54
C GLU A 58 -1.49 2.93 24.74
N ARG A 59 -0.48 3.05 25.63
CA ARG A 59 -0.49 4.01 26.74
C ARG A 59 -0.46 5.48 26.30
N LEU A 60 0.10 5.77 25.12
CA LEU A 60 0.28 7.14 24.63
C LEU A 60 -0.86 7.59 23.71
N SER A 61 -1.60 6.66 23.13
CA SER A 61 -2.64 6.96 22.13
C SER A 61 -3.72 5.88 22.14
N SER A 62 -4.97 6.29 21.84
CA SER A 62 -6.09 5.35 21.67
C SER A 62 -5.96 4.63 20.35
N ILE A 63 -5.19 3.54 20.32
CA ILE A 63 -5.03 2.67 19.16
C ILE A 63 -5.69 1.33 19.41
N TYR A 64 -6.19 0.70 18.34
CA TYR A 64 -6.84 -0.60 18.42
C TYR A 64 -6.09 -1.59 17.54
N ASN A 65 -5.91 -2.81 18.06
CA ASN A 65 -5.36 -3.88 17.25
C ASN A 65 -6.42 -4.39 16.26
N ARG A 66 -6.15 -4.24 14.96
CA ARG A 66 -7.00 -4.73 13.88
C ARG A 66 -6.24 -5.70 13.00
N PRO A 67 -6.93 -6.75 12.50
CA PRO A 67 -6.33 -7.66 11.54
C PRO A 67 -5.97 -6.94 10.24
N LYS A 68 -4.93 -7.42 9.56
CA LYS A 68 -4.45 -6.90 8.27
C LYS A 68 -4.10 -8.08 7.37
N PHE A 69 -4.17 -7.87 6.05
CA PHE A 69 -3.60 -8.84 5.11
C PHE A 69 -2.09 -8.69 5.08
N ARG A 70 -1.37 -9.81 5.32
CA ARG A 70 0.07 -9.87 5.20
C ARG A 70 0.46 -10.16 3.76
N TYR A 71 1.41 -9.41 3.24
CA TYR A 71 2.03 -9.71 1.95
C TYR A 71 3.00 -10.89 2.07
N GLY A 72 2.74 -11.96 1.34
CA GLY A 72 3.56 -13.17 1.27
C GLY A 72 4.22 -13.38 -0.10
N GLY A 73 4.00 -12.47 -1.06
CA GLY A 73 4.58 -12.57 -2.38
C GLY A 73 3.55 -12.51 -3.51
N TYR A 74 3.99 -12.91 -4.70
CA TYR A 74 3.14 -13.02 -5.89
C TYR A 74 3.64 -14.09 -6.85
N THR A 75 2.76 -14.53 -7.74
CA THR A 75 3.15 -15.21 -8.97
C THR A 75 2.66 -14.40 -10.17
N PHE A 76 3.46 -14.35 -11.22
CA PHE A 76 3.12 -13.61 -12.45
C PHE A 76 3.19 -14.56 -13.64
N ASP A 77 2.04 -14.79 -14.27
CA ASP A 77 1.91 -15.58 -15.49
C ASP A 77 1.77 -14.63 -16.68
N VAL A 78 2.78 -14.61 -17.53
CA VAL A 78 2.79 -13.79 -18.77
C VAL A 78 1.98 -14.43 -19.89
N GLY A 79 1.50 -15.68 -19.70
CA GLY A 79 0.84 -16.47 -20.73
C GLY A 79 1.82 -17.07 -21.75
N ASN A 80 1.66 -18.37 -22.02
CA ASN A 80 2.47 -19.05 -23.06
C ASN A 80 1.84 -18.94 -24.48
N ASP A 81 0.61 -18.41 -24.57
CA ASP A 81 -0.12 -18.20 -25.80
C ASP A 81 -0.33 -16.68 -26.01
N PRO A 82 -0.09 -16.12 -27.21
CA PRO A 82 -0.37 -14.70 -27.52
C PRO A 82 -1.80 -14.23 -27.21
N LYS A 83 -2.74 -15.17 -27.05
CA LYS A 83 -4.13 -14.89 -26.68
C LYS A 83 -4.38 -14.88 -25.17
N GLN A 84 -3.44 -15.38 -24.37
CA GLN A 84 -3.56 -15.41 -22.91
C GLN A 84 -3.12 -14.07 -22.35
N GLN A 85 -4.01 -13.41 -21.63
CA GLN A 85 -3.68 -12.17 -20.95
C GLN A 85 -2.78 -12.42 -19.74
N PRO A 86 -1.84 -11.53 -19.44
CA PRO A 86 -1.01 -11.63 -18.25
C PRO A 86 -1.89 -11.66 -16.99
N HIS A 87 -1.50 -12.44 -16.00
CA HIS A 87 -2.23 -12.62 -14.75
C HIS A 87 -1.29 -12.56 -13.54
N VAL A 88 -1.66 -11.80 -12.53
CA VAL A 88 -0.99 -11.76 -11.24
C VAL A 88 -1.82 -12.46 -10.19
N SER A 89 -1.19 -13.32 -9.40
CA SER A 89 -1.79 -13.91 -8.21
C SER A 89 -1.02 -13.44 -6.98
N LEU A 90 -1.65 -12.59 -6.16
CA LEU A 90 -1.08 -12.10 -4.91
C LEU A 90 -1.21 -13.17 -3.83
N GLN A 91 -0.15 -13.41 -3.09
CA GLN A 91 -0.08 -14.37 -1.99
C GLN A 91 -0.23 -13.61 -0.68
N LEU A 92 -1.36 -13.81 0.01
CA LEU A 92 -1.68 -13.08 1.23
C LEU A 92 -1.94 -14.02 2.40
N GLY A 93 -1.39 -13.67 3.57
CA GLY A 93 -1.68 -14.25 4.87
C GLY A 93 -2.42 -13.26 5.77
N LEU A 94 -2.50 -13.58 7.06
CA LEU A 94 -2.99 -12.70 8.11
C LEU A 94 -1.85 -12.16 8.97
N THR A 95 -2.06 -10.94 9.43
CA THR A 95 -1.27 -10.26 10.46
C THR A 95 -2.18 -9.29 11.20
N ASP A 96 -1.61 -8.46 12.07
CA ASP A 96 -2.37 -7.44 12.78
C ASP A 96 -1.55 -6.15 12.99
N TYR A 97 -2.23 -5.09 13.44
CA TYR A 97 -1.61 -3.78 13.63
C TYR A 97 -0.58 -3.80 14.77
N ARG A 98 -0.80 -4.58 15.83
CA ARG A 98 0.17 -4.75 16.93
C ARG A 98 1.49 -5.33 16.41
N THR A 99 1.40 -6.39 15.63
CA THR A 99 2.59 -7.03 15.03
C THR A 99 3.30 -6.07 14.08
N PHE A 100 2.57 -5.25 13.34
CA PHE A 100 3.16 -4.20 12.49
C PHE A 100 3.92 -3.16 13.31
N VAL A 101 3.33 -2.69 14.40
CA VAL A 101 3.99 -1.76 15.35
C VAL A 101 5.25 -2.37 15.93
N GLY A 102 5.18 -3.61 16.40
CA GLY A 102 6.30 -4.28 17.10
C GLY A 102 7.36 -4.87 16.17
N THR A 103 7.12 -4.96 14.86
CA THR A 103 8.11 -5.44 13.88
C THR A 103 8.55 -4.37 12.92
N ASN A 104 7.74 -4.03 11.91
CA ASN A 104 8.12 -3.06 10.87
C ASN A 104 8.33 -1.64 11.41
N LEU A 105 7.54 -1.19 12.41
CA LEU A 105 7.67 0.15 12.99
C LEU A 105 8.57 0.19 14.24
N SER A 106 9.10 -0.95 14.68
CA SER A 106 10.06 -1.03 15.77
C SER A 106 11.36 -0.30 15.39
N PRO A 107 12.01 0.41 16.33
CA PRO A 107 13.35 0.98 16.11
C PRO A 107 14.41 -0.05 15.72
N ILE A 108 14.17 -1.32 16.04
CA ILE A 108 15.07 -2.44 15.72
C ILE A 108 14.54 -3.33 14.60
N TRP A 109 13.69 -2.81 13.71
CA TRP A 109 13.02 -3.55 12.65
C TRP A 109 13.98 -4.39 11.77
N GLU A 110 15.21 -3.93 11.56
CA GLU A 110 16.22 -4.66 10.77
C GLU A 110 16.57 -6.02 11.39
N ARG A 111 16.41 -6.19 12.70
CA ARG A 111 16.67 -7.47 13.39
C ARG A 111 15.66 -8.56 13.06
N TYR A 112 14.49 -8.18 12.51
CA TYR A 112 13.48 -9.13 12.03
C TYR A 112 13.73 -9.58 10.58
N LEU A 113 14.76 -9.04 9.91
CA LEU A 113 15.09 -9.41 8.54
C LEU A 113 16.01 -10.64 8.51
N VAL A 114 15.76 -11.51 7.54
CA VAL A 114 16.65 -12.63 7.21
C VAL A 114 17.54 -12.24 6.04
N PRO A 115 18.85 -12.50 6.07
CA PRO A 115 19.71 -12.28 4.92
C PRO A 115 19.26 -13.15 3.73
N SER A 116 18.60 -12.52 2.75
CA SER A 116 18.09 -13.18 1.54
C SER A 116 17.91 -12.18 0.42
N GLU A 117 18.10 -12.61 -0.82
CA GLU A 117 17.70 -11.85 -2.02
C GLU A 117 16.20 -12.01 -2.33
N ASP A 118 15.56 -13.05 -1.82
CA ASP A 118 14.12 -13.25 -1.87
C ASP A 118 13.43 -12.39 -0.80
N ASP A 119 12.64 -11.41 -1.24
CA ASP A 119 11.95 -10.46 -0.35
C ASP A 119 10.98 -11.15 0.62
N CYS A 120 10.36 -12.25 0.22
CA CYS A 120 9.43 -12.98 1.06
C CYS A 120 10.16 -13.69 2.20
N ILE A 121 11.32 -14.29 1.91
CA ILE A 121 12.20 -14.90 2.90
C ILE A 121 12.83 -13.81 3.77
N GLN A 122 13.34 -12.73 3.17
CA GLN A 122 13.92 -11.61 3.90
C GLN A 122 12.95 -11.07 4.95
N CYS A 123 11.66 -10.92 4.60
CA CYS A 123 10.63 -10.34 5.45
C CYS A 123 9.79 -11.38 6.22
N GLN A 124 10.21 -12.65 6.29
CA GLN A 124 9.37 -13.72 6.87
C GLN A 124 8.99 -13.50 8.34
N HIS A 125 9.82 -12.78 9.10
CA HIS A 125 9.58 -12.48 10.52
C HIS A 125 8.93 -11.11 10.76
N THR A 126 8.65 -10.33 9.71
CA THR A 126 7.96 -9.05 9.81
C THR A 126 6.46 -9.20 9.56
N SER A 127 5.67 -8.29 10.09
CA SER A 127 4.22 -8.22 9.83
C SER A 127 3.91 -7.95 8.36
N SER A 128 4.66 -7.06 7.71
CA SER A 128 4.52 -6.69 6.30
C SER A 128 3.07 -6.55 5.80
N PRO A 129 2.22 -5.74 6.47
CA PRO A 129 0.85 -5.57 6.02
C PRO A 129 0.85 -4.93 4.63
N LEU A 130 0.06 -5.51 3.69
CA LEU A 130 -0.09 -4.94 2.37
C LEU A 130 -1.00 -3.70 2.44
N GLY A 131 -0.42 -2.54 2.11
CA GLY A 131 -1.20 -1.34 1.87
C GLY A 131 -1.70 -1.29 0.42
N ASN A 132 -2.60 -0.36 0.15
CA ASN A 132 -2.96 0.04 -1.19
C ASN A 132 -2.78 1.55 -1.37
N GLY A 133 -2.58 1.99 -2.63
CA GLY A 133 -2.45 3.39 -2.99
C GLY A 133 -2.94 3.61 -4.42
N ALA A 134 -3.51 4.78 -4.69
CA ALA A 134 -4.02 5.11 -6.01
C ALA A 134 -3.38 6.37 -6.58
N VAL A 135 -2.84 6.26 -7.80
CA VAL A 135 -2.56 7.43 -8.62
C VAL A 135 -3.86 7.81 -9.33
N VAL A 136 -4.49 8.89 -8.88
CA VAL A 136 -5.78 9.36 -9.41
C VAL A 136 -5.53 10.51 -10.36
N GLU A 137 -5.90 10.33 -11.64
CA GLU A 137 -5.82 11.34 -12.70
C GLU A 137 -7.21 11.96 -12.93
N THR A 138 -7.30 13.28 -12.80
CA THR A 138 -8.52 14.06 -13.06
C THR A 138 -8.77 14.25 -14.56
N SER A 139 -9.97 14.72 -14.94
CA SER A 139 -10.32 14.95 -16.34
C SER A 139 -9.44 16.04 -17.00
N ASP A 140 -8.93 16.99 -16.25
CA ASP A 140 -7.98 18.04 -16.67
C ASP A 140 -6.50 17.62 -16.50
N LYS A 141 -6.22 16.30 -16.39
CA LYS A 141 -4.88 15.72 -16.34
C LYS A 141 -4.01 16.13 -15.15
N LYS A 142 -4.63 16.42 -14.05
CA LYS A 142 -3.94 16.62 -12.76
C LYS A 142 -3.91 15.31 -11.97
N ILE A 143 -2.88 15.14 -11.15
CA ILE A 143 -2.75 14.01 -10.24
C ILE A 143 -3.08 14.47 -8.82
N LEU A 144 -3.92 13.70 -8.14
CA LEU A 144 -4.29 13.98 -6.76
C LEU A 144 -3.20 13.52 -5.79
N VAL A 145 -2.80 14.41 -4.89
CA VAL A 145 -1.80 14.18 -3.84
C VAL A 145 -2.30 14.76 -2.53
N LEU A 146 -2.13 14.04 -1.46
CA LEU A 146 -2.51 14.45 -0.10
C LEU A 146 -1.28 14.84 0.71
N GLN A 147 -1.39 15.87 1.52
CA GLN A 147 -0.43 16.13 2.58
C GLN A 147 -0.89 15.46 3.86
N ARG A 148 -0.09 14.56 4.38
CA ARG A 148 -0.39 13.81 5.60
C ARG A 148 -0.46 14.74 6.82
N SER A 149 -1.43 14.49 7.67
CA SER A 149 -1.58 15.22 8.93
C SER A 149 -0.35 15.05 9.84
N ASN A 150 -0.08 16.04 10.67
CA ASN A 150 0.93 15.93 11.73
C ASN A 150 0.52 15.01 12.88
N ARG A 151 -0.71 14.45 12.84
CA ARG A 151 -1.27 13.56 13.86
C ARG A 151 -1.15 12.08 13.51
N VAL A 152 -0.75 11.75 12.27
CA VAL A 152 -0.59 10.36 11.82
C VAL A 152 0.70 9.74 12.35
N GLY A 153 0.68 8.44 12.60
CA GLY A 153 1.80 7.71 13.19
C GLY A 153 3.02 7.53 12.28
N GLU A 154 2.87 7.69 10.96
CA GLU A 154 3.94 7.53 9.97
C GLU A 154 4.03 8.75 9.06
N PHE A 155 5.23 9.30 8.87
CA PHE A 155 5.54 10.38 7.93
C PHE A 155 4.59 11.59 8.04
N PRO A 156 4.45 12.23 9.21
CA PRO A 156 3.66 13.43 9.35
C PRO A 156 4.20 14.55 8.44
N GLY A 157 3.30 15.27 7.75
CA GLY A 157 3.62 16.37 6.85
C GLY A 157 4.15 15.98 5.46
N TYR A 158 4.45 14.68 5.21
CA TYR A 158 4.88 14.20 3.89
C TYR A 158 3.72 14.15 2.90
N PHE A 159 4.06 14.14 1.61
CA PHE A 159 3.07 13.95 0.55
C PHE A 159 2.87 12.46 0.26
N ALA A 160 1.63 12.09 -0.06
CA ALA A 160 1.23 10.71 -0.36
C ALA A 160 0.12 10.69 -1.42
N PHE A 161 0.03 9.62 -2.18
CA PHE A 161 -1.17 9.33 -2.95
C PHE A 161 -2.29 8.85 -2.00
N PRO A 162 -3.57 9.04 -2.37
CA PRO A 162 -4.68 8.45 -1.64
C PRO A 162 -4.49 6.95 -1.46
N GLY A 163 -4.86 6.43 -0.26
CA GLY A 163 -4.74 5.01 0.01
C GLY A 163 -4.74 4.65 1.48
N GLY A 164 -4.86 3.35 1.74
CA GLY A 164 -4.95 2.79 3.09
C GLY A 164 -4.54 1.34 3.15
N ASN A 165 -5.41 0.51 3.72
CA ASN A 165 -5.18 -0.92 3.81
C ASN A 165 -6.49 -1.67 3.52
N PRO A 166 -6.47 -2.69 2.66
CA PRO A 166 -7.59 -3.61 2.58
C PRO A 166 -7.75 -4.34 3.92
N GLU A 167 -8.97 -4.42 4.43
CA GLU A 167 -9.22 -4.94 5.77
C GLU A 167 -9.90 -6.32 5.72
N PRO A 168 -9.34 -7.36 6.39
CA PRO A 168 -9.96 -8.68 6.45
C PRO A 168 -11.40 -8.66 6.98
N GLN A 169 -11.71 -7.74 7.91
CA GLN A 169 -13.02 -7.61 8.54
C GLN A 169 -14.11 -7.19 7.55
N ASP A 170 -13.79 -6.37 6.54
CA ASP A 170 -14.77 -5.85 5.58
C ASP A 170 -15.30 -6.96 4.66
N VAL A 171 -14.53 -8.04 4.50
CA VAL A 171 -14.96 -9.25 3.78
C VAL A 171 -15.31 -10.41 4.70
N GLY A 172 -15.44 -10.15 6.01
CA GLY A 172 -15.87 -11.13 7.01
C GLY A 172 -14.79 -12.18 7.32
N ILE A 173 -13.51 -11.85 7.14
CA ILE A 173 -12.38 -12.74 7.46
C ILE A 173 -11.85 -12.38 8.84
N VAL A 174 -11.89 -13.37 9.75
CA VAL A 174 -11.33 -13.30 11.11
C VAL A 174 -10.23 -14.34 11.35
N SER A 175 -10.17 -15.38 10.51
CA SER A 175 -9.21 -16.49 10.59
C SER A 175 -9.06 -17.20 9.25
N HIS A 176 -8.17 -18.19 9.19
CA HIS A 176 -7.99 -19.06 8.01
C HIS A 176 -9.02 -20.19 7.88
N GLU A 177 -10.16 -20.14 8.55
CA GLU A 177 -11.20 -21.14 8.42
C GLU A 177 -11.69 -21.30 6.97
N LEU A 178 -11.91 -22.54 6.55
CA LEU A 178 -12.22 -22.89 5.16
C LEU A 178 -13.58 -22.34 4.70
N ASN A 179 -13.56 -21.37 3.81
CA ASN A 179 -14.73 -20.88 3.07
C ASN A 179 -14.42 -20.89 1.56
N GLN A 180 -15.23 -21.56 0.75
CA GLN A 180 -14.99 -21.77 -0.69
C GLN A 180 -14.88 -20.48 -1.52
N CYS A 181 -15.45 -19.35 -1.05
CA CYS A 181 -15.45 -18.08 -1.78
C CYS A 181 -14.41 -17.07 -1.25
N ARG A 182 -13.49 -17.50 -0.37
CA ARG A 182 -12.61 -16.56 0.34
C ARG A 182 -11.65 -15.81 -0.59
N ASN A 183 -10.96 -16.52 -1.47
CA ASN A 183 -10.00 -15.90 -2.39
C ASN A 183 -10.65 -14.85 -3.29
N SER A 184 -11.84 -15.11 -3.82
CA SER A 184 -12.55 -14.13 -4.66
C SER A 184 -13.00 -12.90 -3.88
N LYS A 185 -13.41 -13.06 -2.61
CA LYS A 185 -13.75 -11.93 -1.74
C LYS A 185 -12.54 -11.07 -1.43
N VAL A 186 -11.38 -11.68 -1.12
CA VAL A 186 -10.14 -10.93 -0.88
C VAL A 186 -9.64 -10.27 -2.16
N SER A 187 -9.76 -10.94 -3.32
CA SER A 187 -9.41 -10.33 -4.61
C SER A 187 -10.27 -9.10 -4.90
N GLN A 188 -11.57 -9.16 -4.61
CA GLN A 188 -12.48 -8.04 -4.78
C GLN A 188 -12.15 -6.91 -3.80
N GLU A 189 -11.88 -7.24 -2.53
CA GLU A 189 -11.50 -6.28 -1.49
C GLU A 189 -10.28 -5.44 -1.87
N MET A 190 -9.29 -6.02 -2.55
CA MET A 190 -8.11 -5.29 -3.03
C MET A 190 -8.48 -4.12 -3.95
N PHE A 191 -9.58 -4.23 -4.70
CA PHE A 191 -10.06 -3.20 -5.61
C PHE A 191 -11.13 -2.29 -4.99
N ASP A 192 -12.00 -2.85 -4.14
CA ASP A 192 -13.06 -2.08 -3.51
C ASP A 192 -12.49 -1.13 -2.45
N SER A 193 -11.56 -1.61 -1.61
CA SER A 193 -10.92 -0.79 -0.58
C SER A 193 -10.23 0.44 -1.16
N ILE A 194 -9.51 0.31 -2.28
CA ILE A 194 -8.81 1.47 -2.86
C ILE A 194 -9.79 2.51 -3.41
N VAL A 195 -10.96 2.10 -3.92
CA VAL A 195 -12.02 3.03 -4.33
C VAL A 195 -12.61 3.74 -3.10
N CYS A 196 -12.87 3.00 -2.01
CA CYS A 196 -13.36 3.57 -0.76
C CYS A 196 -12.38 4.62 -0.20
N GLU A 197 -11.09 4.29 -0.14
CA GLU A 197 -10.04 5.22 0.33
C GLU A 197 -9.98 6.50 -0.52
N VAL A 198 -10.04 6.38 -1.86
CA VAL A 198 -10.07 7.57 -2.73
C VAL A 198 -11.31 8.43 -2.46
N VAL A 199 -12.49 7.82 -2.28
CA VAL A 199 -13.73 8.54 -1.96
C VAL A 199 -13.62 9.25 -0.61
N GLU A 200 -13.17 8.56 0.42
CA GLU A 200 -13.07 9.08 1.78
C GLU A 200 -12.03 10.20 1.91
N GLU A 201 -10.86 10.03 1.28
CA GLU A 201 -9.77 10.96 1.39
C GLU A 201 -9.85 12.17 0.45
N THR A 202 -10.58 12.05 -0.67
CA THR A 202 -10.66 13.15 -1.66
C THR A 202 -12.04 13.78 -1.76
N GLY A 203 -13.08 13.11 -1.28
CA GLY A 203 -14.49 13.52 -1.44
C GLY A 203 -15.03 13.25 -2.85
N ALA A 204 -14.25 12.70 -3.78
CA ALA A 204 -14.72 12.35 -5.12
C ALA A 204 -15.74 11.21 -5.04
N PRO A 205 -16.96 11.35 -5.62
CA PRO A 205 -17.95 10.30 -5.56
C PRO A 205 -17.53 9.08 -6.38
N ALA A 206 -17.83 7.86 -5.88
CA ALA A 206 -17.40 6.60 -6.49
C ALA A 206 -17.81 6.48 -7.98
N ASN A 207 -18.96 7.01 -8.37
CA ASN A 207 -19.42 6.99 -9.75
C ASN A 207 -18.65 7.93 -10.70
N SER A 208 -17.78 8.79 -10.16
CA SER A 208 -16.86 9.63 -10.94
C SER A 208 -15.52 8.93 -11.22
N LEU A 209 -15.27 7.79 -10.58
CA LEU A 209 -14.03 7.03 -10.67
C LEU A 209 -14.16 5.87 -11.67
N SER A 210 -13.12 5.65 -12.47
CA SER A 210 -13.03 4.44 -13.29
C SER A 210 -12.74 3.22 -12.43
N SER A 211 -12.94 2.01 -12.98
CA SER A 211 -12.41 0.80 -12.36
C SER A 211 -10.89 0.93 -12.14
N PRO A 212 -10.36 0.58 -10.96
CA PRO A 212 -8.93 0.63 -10.69
C PRO A 212 -8.15 -0.33 -11.61
N ILE A 213 -7.00 0.13 -12.09
CA ILE A 213 -6.05 -0.65 -12.86
C ILE A 213 -4.83 -0.91 -11.97
N PHE A 214 -4.52 -2.15 -11.69
CA PHE A 214 -3.34 -2.52 -10.91
C PHE A 214 -2.07 -2.28 -11.73
N ILE A 215 -1.12 -1.52 -11.19
CA ILE A 215 0.11 -1.12 -11.88
C ILE A 215 1.38 -1.71 -11.25
N GLY A 216 1.27 -2.35 -10.08
CA GLY A 216 2.40 -3.03 -9.45
C GLY A 216 2.46 -2.89 -7.94
N ILE A 217 3.60 -3.31 -7.37
CA ILE A 217 3.86 -3.27 -5.93
C ILE A 217 5.17 -2.54 -5.69
N SER A 218 5.14 -1.53 -4.85
CA SER A 218 6.33 -0.83 -4.34
C SER A 218 6.54 -1.17 -2.87
N GLN A 219 7.79 -1.35 -2.48
CA GLN A 219 8.19 -1.53 -1.09
C GLN A 219 9.11 -0.38 -0.67
N ARG A 220 8.85 0.22 0.47
CA ARG A 220 9.75 1.18 1.10
C ARG A 220 10.95 0.42 1.68
N VAL A 221 12.18 0.92 1.45
CA VAL A 221 13.40 0.31 2.02
C VAL A 221 13.39 0.42 3.54
N LEU A 222 13.09 1.62 4.06
CA LEU A 222 12.84 1.80 5.49
C LEU A 222 11.66 0.93 5.92
N ASN A 223 11.89 0.02 6.84
CA ASN A 223 10.92 -0.89 7.46
C ASN A 223 10.13 -1.82 6.52
N VAL A 224 10.59 -2.01 5.29
CA VAL A 224 10.14 -3.01 4.30
C VAL A 224 8.63 -3.11 4.10
N ARG A 225 7.90 -1.97 4.14
CA ARG A 225 6.44 -1.95 3.97
C ARG A 225 6.04 -2.01 2.49
N PRO A 226 5.28 -3.04 2.04
CA PRO A 226 4.77 -3.14 0.69
C PRO A 226 3.46 -2.37 0.52
N ILE A 227 3.27 -1.77 -0.67
CA ILE A 227 2.02 -1.12 -1.10
C ILE A 227 1.70 -1.55 -2.54
N ALA A 228 0.50 -2.06 -2.75
CA ALA A 228 -0.07 -2.29 -4.07
C ALA A 228 -0.59 -0.97 -4.64
N PHE A 229 -0.17 -0.62 -5.87
CA PHE A 229 -0.57 0.62 -6.52
C PHE A 229 -1.54 0.39 -7.66
N PHE A 230 -2.49 1.31 -7.74
CA PHE A 230 -3.54 1.33 -8.74
C PHE A 230 -3.56 2.67 -9.47
N PHE A 231 -3.95 2.65 -10.73
CA PHE A 231 -4.28 3.83 -11.51
C PHE A 231 -5.79 3.96 -11.63
N ILE A 232 -6.33 5.15 -11.34
CA ILE A 232 -7.76 5.45 -11.40
C ILE A 232 -7.94 6.77 -12.17
N LYS A 233 -8.86 6.79 -13.14
CA LYS A 233 -9.30 8.03 -13.80
C LYS A 233 -10.52 8.57 -13.08
N CYS A 234 -10.50 9.88 -12.80
CA CYS A 234 -11.65 10.60 -12.32
C CYS A 234 -12.21 11.48 -13.45
N ASN A 235 -13.53 11.45 -13.68
CA ASN A 235 -14.16 12.25 -14.72
C ASN A 235 -14.45 13.70 -14.29
N LEU A 236 -14.20 14.06 -13.04
CA LEU A 236 -14.29 15.42 -12.51
C LEU A 236 -13.00 16.20 -12.80
N GLN A 237 -13.13 17.53 -12.88
CA GLN A 237 -11.98 18.43 -12.92
C GLN A 237 -11.38 18.62 -11.53
N SER A 238 -10.14 19.02 -11.48
CA SER A 238 -9.41 19.22 -10.23
C SER A 238 -10.10 20.23 -9.29
N ASP A 239 -10.65 21.30 -9.84
CA ASP A 239 -11.35 22.34 -9.07
C ASP A 239 -12.64 21.80 -8.42
N GLU A 240 -13.38 20.92 -9.11
CA GLU A 240 -14.57 20.27 -8.55
C GLU A 240 -14.21 19.39 -7.37
N ILE A 241 -13.11 18.62 -7.48
CA ILE A 241 -12.64 17.75 -6.40
C ILE A 241 -12.15 18.57 -5.21
N GLN A 242 -11.47 19.69 -5.41
CA GLN A 242 -11.06 20.57 -4.32
C GLN A 242 -12.25 21.16 -3.56
N GLN A 243 -13.36 21.47 -4.26
CA GLN A 243 -14.60 21.92 -3.60
C GLN A 243 -15.24 20.80 -2.78
N LEU A 244 -15.27 19.57 -3.30
CA LEU A 244 -15.77 18.39 -2.59
C LEU A 244 -14.94 18.08 -1.35
N TYR A 245 -13.60 18.09 -1.48
CA TYR A 245 -12.68 17.87 -0.37
C TYR A 245 -12.89 18.87 0.77
N SER A 246 -13.11 20.16 0.44
CA SER A 246 -13.35 21.20 1.43
C SER A 246 -14.64 20.97 2.25
N SER A 247 -15.58 20.21 1.68
CA SER A 247 -16.84 19.82 2.35
C SER A 247 -16.77 18.46 3.04
N ALA A 248 -15.78 17.62 2.70
CA ALA A 248 -15.56 16.34 3.33
C ALA A 248 -14.82 16.53 4.68
N GLN A 249 -15.44 16.10 5.79
CA GLN A 249 -14.97 16.42 7.15
C GLN A 249 -13.87 15.51 7.69
N ASN A 250 -13.09 14.79 6.90
CA ASN A 250 -12.07 13.87 7.40
C ASN A 250 -10.64 14.45 7.39
N GLY A 251 -10.44 15.61 8.02
CA GLY A 251 -9.10 16.20 8.23
C GLY A 251 -8.23 15.51 9.30
N PHE A 252 -8.48 14.24 9.63
CA PHE A 252 -7.64 13.53 10.61
C PHE A 252 -6.37 12.96 9.97
N GLU A 253 -6.47 12.33 8.81
CA GLU A 253 -5.34 11.66 8.14
C GLU A 253 -4.60 12.58 7.17
N SER A 254 -5.28 13.51 6.52
CA SER A 254 -4.69 14.51 5.64
C SER A 254 -5.09 15.93 6.05
N THR A 255 -4.19 16.89 5.79
CA THR A 255 -4.42 18.32 6.07
C THR A 255 -4.81 19.08 4.83
N GLN A 256 -4.40 18.62 3.64
CA GLN A 256 -4.64 19.31 2.37
C GLN A 256 -4.59 18.34 1.20
N LEU A 257 -5.46 18.57 0.23
CA LEU A 257 -5.47 17.92 -1.09
C LEU A 257 -4.86 18.87 -2.12
N TYR A 258 -3.98 18.33 -2.95
CA TYR A 258 -3.37 19.00 -4.09
C TYR A 258 -3.76 18.27 -5.39
N ALA A 259 -3.98 19.05 -6.43
CA ALA A 259 -4.13 18.54 -7.79
C ALA A 259 -2.99 19.13 -8.64
N VAL A 260 -2.01 18.32 -8.97
CA VAL A 260 -0.73 18.77 -9.50
C VAL A 260 -0.49 18.29 -10.92
N SER A 261 0.31 19.03 -11.69
CA SER A 261 0.80 18.59 -12.99
C SER A 261 1.86 17.49 -12.84
N MET A 262 2.19 16.79 -13.92
CA MET A 262 3.28 15.81 -13.90
C MET A 262 4.63 16.43 -13.53
N THR A 263 4.89 17.67 -13.97
CA THR A 263 6.13 18.38 -13.64
C THR A 263 6.20 18.69 -12.14
N ASP A 264 5.12 19.23 -11.57
CA ASP A 264 5.05 19.52 -10.14
C ASP A 264 5.14 18.24 -9.30
N LEU A 265 4.58 17.14 -9.80
CA LEU A 265 4.66 15.84 -9.12
C LEU A 265 6.09 15.28 -9.10
N ASP A 266 6.89 15.48 -10.15
CA ASP A 266 8.31 15.12 -10.16
C ASP A 266 9.09 15.87 -9.04
N ASP A 267 8.81 17.15 -8.86
CA ASP A 267 9.41 17.96 -7.79
C ASP A 267 8.96 17.49 -6.40
N MET A 268 7.65 17.21 -6.24
CA MET A 268 7.06 16.75 -4.99
C MET A 268 7.49 15.32 -4.60
N ALA A 269 7.88 14.49 -5.57
CA ALA A 269 8.27 13.10 -5.30
C ALA A 269 9.45 12.99 -4.33
N SER A 270 10.33 14.01 -4.27
CA SER A 270 11.44 14.09 -3.32
C SER A 270 10.97 14.16 -1.85
N THR A 271 9.72 14.57 -1.61
CA THR A 271 9.11 14.73 -0.29
C THR A 271 8.07 13.65 0.01
N MET A 272 8.01 12.60 -0.79
CA MET A 272 7.17 11.43 -0.56
C MET A 272 7.94 10.33 0.18
N PRO A 273 7.28 9.52 1.03
CA PRO A 273 7.85 8.27 1.52
C PRO A 273 8.20 7.32 0.37
N GLY A 274 9.21 6.48 0.54
CA GLY A 274 9.73 5.61 -0.51
C GLY A 274 8.68 4.78 -1.24
N CYS A 275 7.70 4.19 -0.51
CA CYS A 275 6.63 3.44 -1.16
C CYS A 275 5.79 4.29 -2.13
N HIS A 276 5.47 5.55 -1.80
CA HIS A 276 4.74 6.46 -2.70
C HIS A 276 5.61 6.96 -3.87
N ARG A 277 6.91 7.18 -3.64
CA ARG A 277 7.87 7.41 -4.75
C ARG A 277 7.90 6.23 -5.71
N GLY A 278 7.88 5.01 -5.19
CA GLY A 278 7.77 3.79 -5.99
C GLY A 278 6.44 3.70 -6.75
N GLY A 279 5.32 4.12 -6.14
CA GLY A 279 4.03 4.26 -6.82
C GLY A 279 4.09 5.24 -7.98
N PHE A 280 4.77 6.38 -7.81
CA PHE A 280 5.01 7.32 -8.90
C PHE A 280 5.91 6.72 -10.01
N ALA A 281 6.94 5.96 -9.64
CA ALA A 281 7.77 5.26 -10.62
C ALA A 281 6.96 4.23 -11.42
N LEU A 282 6.06 3.47 -10.78
CA LEU A 282 5.14 2.53 -11.44
C LEU A 282 4.21 3.26 -12.43
N TYR A 283 3.67 4.42 -12.03
CA TYR A 283 2.83 5.22 -12.91
C TYR A 283 3.60 5.73 -14.14
N LYS A 284 4.84 6.20 -13.97
CA LYS A 284 5.69 6.60 -15.11
C LYS A 284 5.97 5.43 -16.06
N LEU A 285 6.23 4.23 -15.54
CA LEU A 285 6.39 3.03 -16.38
C LEU A 285 5.11 2.68 -17.15
N MET A 286 3.94 2.83 -16.53
CA MET A 286 2.66 2.62 -17.21
C MET A 286 2.45 3.62 -18.36
N LEU A 287 2.76 4.91 -18.16
CA LEU A 287 2.66 5.92 -19.22
C LEU A 287 3.60 5.64 -20.40
N GLN A 288 4.81 5.15 -20.11
CA GLN A 288 5.79 4.77 -21.14
C GLN A 288 5.32 3.54 -21.92
N GLY A 289 4.75 2.54 -21.26
CA GLY A 289 4.18 1.35 -21.89
C GLY A 289 3.01 1.69 -22.83
N ALA A 290 2.15 2.63 -22.45
CA ALA A 290 1.04 3.09 -23.27
C ALA A 290 1.46 3.87 -24.54
N ASN A 291 2.63 4.52 -24.51
CA ASN A 291 3.15 5.28 -25.66
C ASN A 291 4.00 4.43 -26.63
N GLY A 292 4.36 3.20 -26.24
CA GLY A 292 5.18 2.30 -27.05
C GLY A 292 4.39 1.19 -27.78
N SER A 293 3.07 1.15 -27.56
CA SER A 293 2.11 0.23 -28.20
C SER A 293 1.36 0.93 -29.30
#